data_ccad0802f14a87c171f0cd10465f6d6a
#
_entry.id   ccad0802f14a87c171f0cd10465f6d6a
#
_cell.length_a   1.000
_cell.length_b   1.000
_cell.length_c   1.000
_cell.angle_alpha   90.00
_cell.angle_beta   90.00
_cell.angle_gamma   90.00
#
_symmetry.space_group_name_H-M   'P 1'
#
loop_
_entity.id
_entity.type
_entity.pdbx_description
1 polymer ?
#
loop_
_entity_poly.entity_id
_entity_poly.type
_entity_poly.pdbx_seq_one_letter_code
_entity_poly.pdbx_strand_id
1 'polypeptide(L)'
;MSTPHKRGFNTEAFVIWGIIALILVAGIIFYSGYAVGAALTGQSITAWNPVAAMIGVIRGTAPWSMASTVVSIVVAVLLLGGAVGLWWRKLATSTPSTRVDKAGSMMGSGADIAFMREKAALNDARRLGVDSPGLPIAKTLSGQMLYSGWENVCVDIWGPRTGKTTSRAIPGILAAPGAVLVTSNKRDVVDATRGVREQVGDVWIFDPQAVAAHPATWWWNPLSYVTDEVKAQNLAEHFASGSREEGARTDAFFDSAAKDLLAAFLLAAAKDGQPITRVYRWLTRETDDEAVGILKDAGYPQIAQNVDGIISAPDKQRGGVFGVARQMANCLTSAAVLKWVTPPEEGEVREEFNARDFVRGRNTLFLLSKEGAGTAGPLVTALTVAVVEAAEELAVALGGRLRLPMVAMLDEAANVCRWRELPNLYSHYGSRGIVICTILQSWSQGVVVWGREGMRKLWSAANIKVYGGGVSETEFLGELSQLIGDYVYSNVSVSSSRQSGSSRSVDNDRKDKILDVSDLAALPRGRAVVFASGAPATMVQTIPWYTGPDAAAVKASLAKYDPAQQLANGGA
;
A
#
# COMPACT_ATOMS: atom_id res chain seq x y z
N MET A 1 1.73 -30.77 -8.16
CA MET A 1 2.42 -29.71 -7.39
C MET A 1 3.45 -30.38 -6.52
N SER A 2 4.72 -30.26 -6.87
CA SER A 2 5.84 -30.89 -6.17
C SER A 2 6.18 -30.10 -4.91
N THR A 3 6.06 -30.72 -3.75
CA THR A 3 6.52 -30.17 -2.47
C THR A 3 8.03 -29.94 -2.51
N PRO A 4 8.54 -28.75 -2.08
CA PRO A 4 9.97 -28.54 -2.02
C PRO A 4 10.58 -29.34 -0.88
N HIS A 5 11.31 -30.38 -1.23
CA HIS A 5 12.20 -31.08 -0.30
C HIS A 5 13.31 -30.11 0.13
N LYS A 6 13.27 -29.60 1.36
CA LYS A 6 14.45 -28.97 1.96
C LYS A 6 15.55 -30.02 2.09
N ARG A 7 16.64 -29.83 1.33
CA ARG A 7 17.91 -30.55 1.56
C ARG A 7 18.31 -30.35 3.02
N GLY A 8 18.34 -31.42 3.78
CA GLY A 8 18.90 -31.41 5.12
C GLY A 8 20.30 -30.81 5.10
N PHE A 9 20.61 -29.96 6.07
CA PHE A 9 21.95 -29.41 6.28
C PHE A 9 22.91 -30.60 6.41
N ASN A 10 23.80 -30.74 5.45
CA ASN A 10 24.79 -31.84 5.43
C ASN A 10 25.86 -31.47 6.46
N THR A 11 25.65 -31.89 7.70
CA THR A 11 26.54 -31.62 8.86
C THR A 11 27.97 -32.05 8.56
N GLU A 12 28.15 -33.15 7.81
CA GLU A 12 29.46 -33.66 7.39
C GLU A 12 30.17 -32.68 6.45
N ALA A 13 29.45 -32.09 5.45
CA ALA A 13 30.02 -31.09 4.57
C ALA A 13 30.45 -29.85 5.35
N PHE A 14 29.67 -29.42 6.35
CA PHE A 14 30.00 -28.24 7.16
C PHE A 14 31.25 -28.46 8.02
N VAL A 15 31.40 -29.66 8.59
CA VAL A 15 32.61 -30.06 9.36
C VAL A 15 33.84 -30.08 8.44
N ILE A 16 33.71 -30.67 7.26
CA ILE A 16 34.82 -30.76 6.29
C ILE A 16 35.26 -29.33 5.86
N TRP A 17 34.33 -28.47 5.50
CA TRP A 17 34.64 -27.08 5.14
C TRP A 17 35.22 -26.27 6.29
N GLY A 18 34.79 -26.53 7.53
CA GLY A 18 35.34 -25.93 8.74
C GLY A 18 36.81 -26.33 8.97
N ILE A 19 37.13 -27.62 8.78
CA ILE A 19 38.51 -28.14 8.89
C ILE A 19 39.38 -27.52 7.79
N ILE A 20 38.92 -27.45 6.55
CA ILE A 20 39.64 -26.85 5.43
C ILE A 20 39.93 -25.38 5.72
N ALA A 21 38.95 -24.63 6.19
CA ALA A 21 39.12 -23.21 6.54
C ALA A 21 40.16 -23.04 7.67
N LEU A 22 40.11 -23.89 8.69
CA LEU A 22 41.07 -23.85 9.81
C LEU A 22 42.54 -24.10 9.33
N ILE A 23 42.72 -25.08 8.44
CA ILE A 23 44.04 -25.40 7.85
C ILE A 23 44.53 -24.22 7.02
N LEU A 24 43.67 -23.59 6.22
CA LEU A 24 44.05 -22.42 5.41
C LEU A 24 44.43 -21.22 6.28
N VAL A 25 43.69 -20.93 7.35
CA VAL A 25 44.00 -19.84 8.29
C VAL A 25 45.32 -20.11 9.01
N ALA A 26 45.57 -21.35 9.47
CA ALA A 26 46.84 -21.73 10.09
C ALA A 26 48.02 -21.58 9.11
N GLY A 27 47.81 -21.98 7.83
CA GLY A 27 48.79 -21.81 6.76
C GLY A 27 49.11 -20.35 6.48
N ILE A 28 48.11 -19.45 6.47
CA ILE A 28 48.32 -18.00 6.29
C ILE A 28 49.13 -17.42 7.45
N ILE A 29 48.77 -17.74 8.70
CA ILE A 29 49.47 -17.26 9.90
C ILE A 29 50.95 -17.68 9.86
N PHE A 30 51.18 -18.98 9.63
CA PHE A 30 52.51 -19.54 9.57
C PHE A 30 53.36 -18.90 8.45
N TYR A 31 52.83 -18.85 7.22
CA TYR A 31 53.56 -18.36 6.06
C TYR A 31 53.80 -16.85 6.12
N SER A 32 52.88 -16.07 6.63
CA SER A 32 53.08 -14.64 6.89
C SER A 32 54.19 -14.42 7.90
N GLY A 33 54.21 -15.19 8.98
CA GLY A 33 55.31 -15.15 9.95
C GLY A 33 56.65 -15.51 9.35
N TYR A 34 56.70 -16.58 8.58
CA TYR A 34 57.92 -17.01 7.88
C TYR A 34 58.46 -15.96 6.89
N ALA A 35 57.60 -15.51 5.95
CA ALA A 35 58.01 -14.61 4.88
C ALA A 35 58.38 -13.20 5.39
N VAL A 36 57.50 -12.60 6.23
CA VAL A 36 57.73 -11.25 6.78
C VAL A 36 58.84 -11.28 7.82
N GLY A 37 58.93 -12.31 8.65
CA GLY A 37 59.97 -12.45 9.65
C GLY A 37 61.37 -12.62 9.01
N ALA A 38 61.50 -13.41 7.94
CA ALA A 38 62.71 -13.53 7.16
C ALA A 38 63.11 -12.18 6.53
N ALA A 39 62.15 -11.44 5.95
CA ALA A 39 62.40 -10.11 5.38
C ALA A 39 62.88 -9.09 6.42
N LEU A 40 62.30 -9.09 7.62
CA LEU A 40 62.70 -8.19 8.72
C LEU A 40 64.08 -8.50 9.30
N THR A 41 64.54 -9.74 9.18
CA THR A 41 65.88 -10.17 9.71
C THR A 41 66.91 -10.27 8.62
N GLY A 42 66.63 -9.86 7.37
CA GLY A 42 67.61 -9.90 6.25
C GLY A 42 67.89 -11.32 5.78
N GLN A 43 67.13 -12.32 6.14
CA GLN A 43 67.29 -13.72 5.74
C GLN A 43 66.59 -14.00 4.41
N SER A 44 67.25 -14.84 3.56
CA SER A 44 66.63 -15.20 2.27
C SER A 44 65.48 -16.17 2.44
N ILE A 45 64.37 -15.91 1.75
CA ILE A 45 63.22 -16.81 1.70
C ILE A 45 63.59 -18.03 0.84
N THR A 46 63.71 -19.19 1.46
CA THR A 46 64.12 -20.43 0.80
C THR A 46 62.93 -21.24 0.23
N ALA A 47 61.71 -20.95 0.65
CA ALA A 47 60.52 -21.65 0.19
C ALA A 47 59.36 -20.67 -0.10
N TRP A 48 58.85 -20.69 -1.34
CA TRP A 48 57.70 -19.87 -1.81
C TRP A 48 56.33 -20.52 -1.62
N ASN A 49 56.29 -21.68 -0.97
CA ASN A 49 55.09 -22.48 -0.74
C ASN A 49 54.93 -22.72 0.78
N PRO A 50 53.75 -22.48 1.38
CA PRO A 50 53.52 -22.64 2.82
C PRO A 50 53.90 -24.04 3.35
N VAL A 51 53.60 -25.10 2.58
CA VAL A 51 53.91 -26.47 2.96
C VAL A 51 55.41 -26.74 2.94
N ALA A 52 56.12 -26.30 1.88
CA ALA A 52 57.58 -26.44 1.78
C ALA A 52 58.30 -25.62 2.87
N ALA A 53 57.79 -24.41 3.19
CA ALA A 53 58.29 -23.59 4.28
C ALA A 53 58.14 -24.31 5.63
N MET A 54 56.98 -24.90 5.89
CA MET A 54 56.72 -25.64 7.13
C MET A 54 57.67 -26.87 7.29
N ILE A 55 57.79 -27.64 6.22
CA ILE A 55 58.71 -28.80 6.21
C ILE A 55 60.16 -28.34 6.39
N GLY A 56 60.55 -27.22 5.75
CA GLY A 56 61.89 -26.62 5.87
C GLY A 56 62.19 -26.15 7.29
N VAL A 57 61.26 -25.51 7.96
CA VAL A 57 61.40 -25.08 9.36
C VAL A 57 61.52 -26.29 10.30
N ILE A 58 60.65 -27.31 10.12
CA ILE A 58 60.73 -28.55 10.94
C ILE A 58 62.05 -29.29 10.76
N ARG A 59 62.60 -29.31 9.55
CA ARG A 59 63.86 -29.98 9.24
C ARG A 59 65.13 -29.13 9.55
N GLY A 60 64.92 -27.87 10.02
CA GLY A 60 66.02 -26.94 10.28
C GLY A 60 66.73 -26.40 9.03
N THR A 61 66.13 -26.59 7.83
CA THR A 61 66.70 -26.10 6.55
C THR A 61 66.16 -24.72 6.15
N ALA A 62 65.09 -24.23 6.82
CA ALA A 62 64.54 -22.89 6.64
C ALA A 62 64.63 -22.12 7.96
N PRO A 63 65.04 -20.83 7.94
CA PRO A 63 65.24 -20.04 9.15
C PRO A 63 63.89 -19.66 9.78
N TRP A 64 63.81 -19.80 11.10
CA TRP A 64 62.68 -19.30 11.90
C TRP A 64 63.23 -18.35 12.97
N SER A 65 62.95 -17.08 12.85
CA SER A 65 63.48 -16.03 13.76
C SER A 65 62.45 -15.66 14.83
N MET A 66 62.92 -14.97 15.88
CA MET A 66 62.02 -14.37 16.87
C MET A 66 61.00 -13.39 16.22
N ALA A 67 61.44 -12.68 15.18
CA ALA A 67 60.58 -11.80 14.37
C ALA A 67 59.47 -12.61 13.68
N SER A 68 59.74 -13.82 13.18
CA SER A 68 58.75 -14.71 12.59
C SER A 68 57.62 -15.10 13.58
N THR A 69 58.01 -15.39 14.81
CA THR A 69 57.04 -15.67 15.89
C THR A 69 56.17 -14.47 16.22
N VAL A 70 56.79 -13.28 16.35
CA VAL A 70 56.03 -12.05 16.65
C VAL A 70 55.04 -11.71 15.53
N VAL A 71 55.47 -11.78 14.26
CA VAL A 71 54.59 -11.55 13.11
C VAL A 71 53.45 -12.55 13.07
N SER A 72 53.71 -13.84 13.32
CA SER A 72 52.65 -14.86 13.40
C SER A 72 51.59 -14.54 14.48
N ILE A 73 52.04 -14.11 15.65
CA ILE A 73 51.13 -13.72 16.75
C ILE A 73 50.33 -12.48 16.35
N VAL A 74 50.95 -11.46 15.76
CA VAL A 74 50.24 -10.25 15.32
C VAL A 74 49.17 -10.57 14.28
N VAL A 75 49.52 -11.40 13.27
CA VAL A 75 48.55 -11.82 12.24
C VAL A 75 47.40 -12.63 12.85
N ALA A 76 47.71 -13.54 13.78
CA ALA A 76 46.66 -14.32 14.49
C ALA A 76 45.72 -13.42 15.30
N VAL A 77 46.24 -12.43 16.02
CA VAL A 77 45.45 -11.45 16.78
C VAL A 77 44.58 -10.58 15.87
N LEU A 78 45.10 -10.14 14.73
CA LEU A 78 44.33 -9.36 13.76
C LEU A 78 43.21 -10.17 13.13
N LEU A 79 43.45 -11.43 12.77
CA LEU A 79 42.43 -12.32 12.21
C LEU A 79 41.33 -12.68 13.24
N LEU A 80 41.76 -12.96 14.48
CA LEU A 80 40.81 -13.21 15.61
C LEU A 80 40.00 -11.96 15.93
N GLY A 81 40.66 -10.80 16.01
CA GLY A 81 39.98 -9.51 16.26
C GLY A 81 38.97 -9.16 15.16
N GLY A 82 39.34 -9.39 13.90
CA GLY A 82 38.44 -9.23 12.75
C GLY A 82 37.24 -10.19 12.80
N ALA A 83 37.47 -11.46 13.11
CA ALA A 83 36.41 -12.46 13.25
C ALA A 83 35.45 -12.14 14.42
N VAL A 84 36.00 -11.76 15.57
CA VAL A 84 35.22 -11.31 16.74
C VAL A 84 34.44 -10.02 16.41
N GLY A 85 35.04 -9.06 15.73
CA GLY A 85 34.37 -7.83 15.31
C GLY A 85 33.21 -8.08 14.34
N LEU A 86 33.41 -8.97 13.37
CA LEU A 86 32.33 -9.41 12.46
C LEU A 86 31.22 -10.17 13.19
N TRP A 87 31.57 -11.01 14.14
CA TRP A 87 30.62 -11.74 14.97
C TRP A 87 29.82 -10.80 15.90
N TRP A 88 30.49 -9.84 16.53
CA TRP A 88 29.86 -8.79 17.34
C TRP A 88 28.94 -7.91 16.50
N ARG A 89 29.36 -7.51 15.31
CA ARG A 89 28.53 -6.75 14.37
C ARG A 89 27.28 -7.54 13.98
N LYS A 90 27.41 -8.84 13.74
CA LYS A 90 26.30 -9.72 13.42
C LYS A 90 25.34 -9.90 14.61
N LEU A 91 25.85 -10.01 15.85
CA LEU A 91 25.04 -10.05 17.06
C LEU A 91 24.35 -8.71 17.34
N ALA A 92 25.05 -7.59 17.21
CA ALA A 92 24.51 -6.25 17.45
C ALA A 92 23.43 -5.86 16.42
N THR A 93 23.46 -6.42 15.21
CA THR A 93 22.46 -6.21 14.16
C THR A 93 21.35 -7.27 14.13
N SER A 94 21.45 -8.36 14.90
CA SER A 94 20.40 -9.37 14.99
C SER A 94 19.30 -8.88 15.93
N THR A 95 18.24 -8.31 15.37
CA THR A 95 16.94 -8.21 16.08
C THR A 95 16.55 -9.61 16.56
N PRO A 96 16.06 -9.77 17.80
CA PRO A 96 15.59 -11.08 18.27
C PRO A 96 14.57 -11.64 17.28
N SER A 97 14.84 -12.81 16.69
CA SER A 97 13.92 -13.45 15.76
C SER A 97 12.69 -13.88 16.52
N THR A 98 11.55 -13.25 16.22
CA THR A 98 10.25 -13.64 16.75
C THR A 98 9.83 -15.01 16.19
N ARG A 99 8.82 -15.67 16.80
CA ARG A 99 8.20 -16.87 16.23
C ARG A 99 7.76 -16.64 14.78
N VAL A 100 7.20 -15.46 14.51
CA VAL A 100 6.74 -15.01 13.19
C VAL A 100 7.90 -14.92 12.19
N ASP A 101 9.08 -14.38 12.60
CA ASP A 101 10.26 -14.32 11.72
C ASP A 101 10.78 -15.73 11.36
N LYS A 102 10.72 -16.68 12.30
CA LYS A 102 11.08 -18.09 12.04
C LYS A 102 10.09 -18.73 11.05
N ALA A 103 8.78 -18.49 11.22
CA ALA A 103 7.75 -18.94 10.31
C ALA A 103 7.95 -18.37 8.89
N GLY A 104 8.40 -17.11 8.77
CA GLY A 104 8.73 -16.47 7.51
C GLY A 104 9.76 -17.22 6.66
N SER A 105 10.63 -18.04 7.28
CA SER A 105 11.59 -18.87 6.54
C SER A 105 10.92 -20.05 5.80
N MET A 106 9.68 -20.40 6.14
CA MET A 106 8.86 -21.45 5.51
C MET A 106 7.89 -20.87 4.47
N MET A 107 7.83 -19.55 4.34
CA MET A 107 7.00 -18.82 3.39
C MET A 107 7.74 -18.56 2.08
N GLY A 108 7.06 -17.95 1.11
CA GLY A 108 7.60 -17.57 -0.18
C GLY A 108 8.90 -16.78 -0.08
N SER A 109 9.91 -17.17 -0.82
CA SER A 109 11.23 -16.57 -0.79
C SER A 109 12.01 -16.89 -2.06
N GLY A 110 13.18 -16.29 -2.24
CA GLY A 110 14.08 -16.66 -3.34
C GLY A 110 13.45 -16.47 -4.71
N ALA A 111 13.29 -17.56 -5.47
CA ALA A 111 12.74 -17.58 -6.81
C ALA A 111 11.22 -17.25 -6.85
N ASP A 112 10.47 -17.62 -5.81
CA ASP A 112 9.02 -17.45 -5.76
C ASP A 112 8.59 -15.98 -5.86
N ILE A 113 9.42 -15.07 -5.36
CA ILE A 113 9.16 -13.63 -5.30
C ILE A 113 10.10 -12.81 -6.18
N ALA A 114 10.86 -13.48 -7.08
CA ALA A 114 11.87 -12.83 -7.92
C ALA A 114 11.29 -11.74 -8.81
N PHE A 115 10.06 -11.90 -9.29
CA PHE A 115 9.36 -10.95 -10.15
C PHE A 115 9.02 -9.62 -9.44
N MET A 116 8.89 -9.62 -8.10
CA MET A 116 8.65 -8.41 -7.32
C MET A 116 9.94 -7.66 -6.94
N ARG A 117 11.12 -8.24 -7.20
CA ARG A 117 12.40 -7.57 -6.89
C ARG A 117 12.68 -6.44 -7.85
N GLU A 118 13.44 -5.46 -7.39
CA GLU A 118 13.74 -4.22 -8.11
C GLU A 118 14.15 -4.45 -9.58
N LYS A 119 15.11 -5.35 -9.84
CA LYS A 119 15.59 -5.62 -11.19
C LYS A 119 14.50 -6.14 -12.13
N ALA A 120 13.67 -7.08 -11.66
CA ALA A 120 12.59 -7.66 -12.48
C ALA A 120 11.47 -6.63 -12.66
N ALA A 121 11.04 -5.98 -11.58
CA ALA A 121 10.02 -4.94 -11.62
C ALA A 121 10.41 -3.75 -12.51
N LEU A 122 11.69 -3.34 -12.49
CA LEU A 122 12.21 -2.30 -13.38
C LEU A 122 12.23 -2.73 -14.85
N ASN A 123 12.57 -3.98 -15.13
CA ASN A 123 12.50 -4.51 -16.50
C ASN A 123 11.07 -4.52 -17.04
N ASP A 124 10.10 -4.89 -16.19
CA ASP A 124 8.68 -4.85 -16.56
C ASP A 124 8.19 -3.41 -16.76
N ALA A 125 8.59 -2.48 -15.87
CA ALA A 125 8.27 -1.07 -15.99
C ALA A 125 8.83 -0.45 -17.29
N ARG A 126 10.06 -0.79 -17.69
CA ARG A 126 10.67 -0.30 -18.93
C ARG A 126 9.93 -0.76 -20.18
N ARG A 127 9.33 -1.96 -20.18
CA ARG A 127 8.44 -2.41 -21.27
C ARG A 127 7.20 -1.52 -21.40
N LEU A 128 6.81 -0.85 -20.31
CA LEU A 128 5.70 0.08 -20.27
C LEU A 128 6.13 1.55 -20.48
N GLY A 129 7.42 1.78 -20.77
CA GLY A 129 7.98 3.13 -20.93
C GLY A 129 8.21 3.89 -19.64
N VAL A 130 8.36 3.20 -18.50
CA VAL A 130 8.53 3.81 -17.17
C VAL A 130 9.89 3.41 -16.58
N ASP A 131 10.65 4.36 -16.06
CA ASP A 131 11.98 4.14 -15.49
C ASP A 131 12.00 3.92 -13.97
N SER A 132 10.87 3.61 -13.35
CA SER A 132 10.77 3.27 -11.92
C SER A 132 10.11 1.91 -11.73
N PRO A 133 10.53 1.11 -10.73
CA PRO A 133 10.16 -0.31 -10.64
C PRO A 133 8.70 -0.56 -10.28
N GLY A 134 8.01 0.39 -9.70
CA GLY A 134 6.63 0.22 -9.24
C GLY A 134 6.41 0.82 -7.85
N LEU A 135 5.24 0.55 -7.25
CA LEU A 135 4.97 0.95 -5.88
C LEU A 135 5.79 0.11 -4.89
N PRO A 136 6.57 0.74 -3.99
CA PRO A 136 7.29 0.00 -2.96
C PRO A 136 6.31 -0.70 -2.02
N ILE A 137 6.52 -1.98 -1.77
CA ILE A 137 5.68 -2.78 -0.86
C ILE A 137 6.37 -2.85 0.51
N ALA A 138 7.54 -3.49 0.57
CA ALA A 138 8.27 -3.79 1.80
C ALA A 138 9.65 -4.37 1.47
N LYS A 139 10.44 -4.72 2.48
CA LYS A 139 11.66 -5.54 2.32
C LYS A 139 11.38 -6.98 2.73
N THR A 140 12.02 -7.93 2.05
CA THR A 140 12.12 -9.29 2.56
C THR A 140 12.84 -9.30 3.90
N LEU A 141 12.72 -10.39 4.67
CA LEU A 141 13.50 -10.54 5.91
C LEU A 141 15.03 -10.54 5.66
N SER A 142 15.47 -10.84 4.43
CA SER A 142 16.88 -10.72 3.99
C SER A 142 17.27 -9.32 3.49
N GLY A 143 16.37 -8.33 3.55
CA GLY A 143 16.65 -6.93 3.24
C GLY A 143 16.42 -6.50 1.79
N GLN A 144 15.93 -7.38 0.91
CA GLN A 144 15.66 -7.05 -0.51
C GLN A 144 14.33 -6.32 -0.66
N MET A 145 14.32 -5.21 -1.41
CA MET A 145 13.09 -4.47 -1.74
C MET A 145 12.17 -5.27 -2.65
N LEU A 146 10.87 -5.18 -2.38
CA LEU A 146 9.79 -5.72 -3.20
C LEU A 146 8.90 -4.57 -3.71
N TYR A 147 8.48 -4.67 -4.95
CA TYR A 147 7.66 -3.68 -5.64
C TYR A 147 6.41 -4.33 -6.23
N SER A 148 5.32 -3.58 -6.23
CA SER A 148 4.13 -3.84 -7.04
C SER A 148 4.30 -3.15 -8.38
N GLY A 149 4.32 -3.90 -9.47
CA GLY A 149 4.47 -3.34 -10.83
C GLY A 149 3.33 -2.38 -11.19
N TRP A 150 3.56 -1.56 -12.24
CA TRP A 150 2.65 -0.51 -12.69
C TRP A 150 1.37 -1.01 -13.40
N GLU A 151 1.12 -2.30 -13.41
CA GLU A 151 -0.13 -2.93 -13.87
C GLU A 151 -0.90 -3.62 -12.74
N ASN A 152 -0.40 -3.54 -11.52
CA ASN A 152 -0.99 -4.21 -10.38
C ASN A 152 -1.86 -3.27 -9.56
N VAL A 153 -3.03 -3.77 -9.18
CA VAL A 153 -3.90 -3.12 -8.18
C VAL A 153 -3.73 -3.80 -6.83
N CYS A 154 -3.84 -3.04 -5.75
CA CYS A 154 -3.49 -3.48 -4.40
C CYS A 154 -4.67 -3.35 -3.44
N VAL A 155 -4.85 -4.33 -2.55
CA VAL A 155 -5.72 -4.22 -1.38
C VAL A 155 -4.91 -4.49 -0.13
N ASP A 156 -4.87 -3.52 0.75
CA ASP A 156 -4.08 -3.55 1.96
C ASP A 156 -5.01 -3.50 3.19
N ILE A 157 -4.84 -4.42 4.14
CA ILE A 157 -5.59 -4.44 5.41
C ILE A 157 -4.62 -4.27 6.56
N TRP A 158 -4.75 -3.14 7.26
CA TRP A 158 -3.87 -2.72 8.33
C TRP A 158 -4.67 -2.15 9.49
N GLY A 159 -4.64 -2.81 10.62
CA GLY A 159 -5.28 -2.31 11.84
C GLY A 159 -4.76 -0.93 12.29
N PRO A 160 -5.46 -0.27 13.22
CA PRO A 160 -5.07 1.05 13.71
C PRO A 160 -3.66 1.06 14.30
N ARG A 161 -2.90 2.13 14.05
CA ARG A 161 -1.55 2.39 14.61
C ARG A 161 -0.49 1.34 14.26
N THR A 162 -0.66 0.55 13.20
CA THR A 162 0.31 -0.44 12.72
C THR A 162 1.30 0.12 11.70
N GLY A 163 1.16 1.40 11.30
CA GLY A 163 2.12 2.07 10.43
C GLY A 163 1.73 2.09 8.95
N LYS A 164 0.45 1.91 8.61
CA LYS A 164 -0.04 1.92 7.21
C LYS A 164 0.35 3.18 6.44
N THR A 165 0.06 4.37 6.99
CA THR A 165 0.35 5.65 6.33
C THR A 165 1.86 5.85 6.15
N THR A 166 2.65 5.59 7.21
CA THR A 166 4.10 5.80 7.20
C THR A 166 4.86 4.82 6.31
N SER A 167 4.37 3.58 6.18
CA SER A 167 5.11 2.51 5.49
C SER A 167 4.52 2.12 4.14
N ARG A 168 3.31 2.59 3.82
CA ARG A 168 2.62 2.20 2.58
C ARG A 168 2.11 3.40 1.79
N ALA A 169 1.26 4.27 2.39
CA ALA A 169 0.68 5.39 1.68
C ALA A 169 1.73 6.42 1.26
N ILE A 170 2.52 6.96 2.21
CA ILE A 170 3.55 7.96 1.91
C ILE A 170 4.57 7.45 0.88
N PRO A 171 5.23 6.28 1.06
CA PRO A 171 6.15 5.77 0.04
C PRO A 171 5.51 5.55 -1.33
N GLY A 172 4.24 5.09 -1.37
CA GLY A 172 3.51 4.89 -2.61
C GLY A 172 3.21 6.19 -3.37
N ILE A 173 2.82 7.24 -2.65
CA ILE A 173 2.57 8.59 -3.22
C ILE A 173 3.86 9.16 -3.83
N LEU A 174 4.99 9.03 -3.12
CA LEU A 174 6.26 9.58 -3.56
C LEU A 174 6.86 8.81 -4.76
N ALA A 175 6.60 7.52 -4.87
CA ALA A 175 7.08 6.68 -5.97
C ALA A 175 6.32 6.90 -7.28
N ALA A 176 5.17 7.56 -7.27
CA ALA A 176 4.29 7.71 -8.42
C ALA A 176 4.94 8.54 -9.55
N PRO A 177 5.03 8.01 -10.78
CA PRO A 177 5.65 8.69 -11.92
C PRO A 177 4.73 9.71 -12.59
N GLY A 178 3.41 9.57 -12.47
CA GLY A 178 2.37 10.39 -13.07
C GLY A 178 1.51 11.13 -12.04
N ALA A 179 0.25 11.35 -12.38
CA ALA A 179 -0.73 11.94 -11.49
C ALA A 179 -0.99 11.07 -10.25
N VAL A 180 -1.30 11.71 -9.13
CA VAL A 180 -1.59 11.04 -7.85
C VAL A 180 -2.89 11.56 -7.27
N LEU A 181 -3.79 10.63 -6.94
CA LEU A 181 -4.98 10.91 -6.17
C LEU A 181 -4.85 10.24 -4.81
N VAL A 182 -5.15 10.96 -3.74
CA VAL A 182 -5.03 10.47 -2.35
C VAL A 182 -6.31 10.78 -1.60
N THR A 183 -6.92 9.79 -0.97
CA THR A 183 -7.99 10.02 0.01
C THR A 183 -7.45 9.86 1.42
N SER A 184 -7.89 10.67 2.38
CA SER A 184 -7.53 10.52 3.79
C SER A 184 -8.52 11.23 4.73
N ASN A 185 -8.59 10.75 5.97
CA ASN A 185 -9.29 11.44 7.07
C ASN A 185 -8.33 12.25 7.97
N LYS A 186 -7.05 12.36 7.59
CA LYS A 186 -5.99 13.01 8.36
C LYS A 186 -5.12 13.89 7.48
N ARG A 187 -4.50 14.89 8.11
CA ARG A 187 -3.56 15.80 7.46
C ARG A 187 -2.14 15.23 7.28
N ASP A 188 -1.76 14.22 8.05
CA ASP A 188 -0.40 13.70 8.13
C ASP A 188 0.18 13.26 6.76
N VAL A 189 -0.64 12.66 5.92
CA VAL A 189 -0.25 12.28 4.56
C VAL A 189 0.00 13.50 3.67
N VAL A 190 -0.79 14.57 3.83
CA VAL A 190 -0.64 15.82 3.07
C VAL A 190 0.66 16.50 3.50
N ASP A 191 0.82 16.75 4.79
CA ASP A 191 1.98 17.47 5.35
C ASP A 191 3.30 16.76 4.99
N ALA A 192 3.29 15.43 4.99
CA ALA A 192 4.46 14.62 4.68
C ALA A 192 4.84 14.62 3.18
N THR A 193 3.86 14.70 2.27
CA THR A 193 4.12 14.45 0.85
C THR A 193 3.96 15.70 -0.04
N ARG A 194 3.21 16.71 0.41
CA ARG A 194 2.93 17.91 -0.35
C ARG A 194 4.19 18.60 -0.88
N GLY A 195 5.15 18.92 -0.02
CA GLY A 195 6.37 19.65 -0.41
C GLY A 195 7.27 18.88 -1.37
N VAL A 196 7.17 17.54 -1.38
CA VAL A 196 7.88 16.69 -2.37
C VAL A 196 7.13 16.71 -3.70
N ARG A 197 5.81 16.59 -3.67
CA ARG A 197 4.98 16.56 -4.88
C ARG A 197 4.89 17.92 -5.59
N GLU A 198 4.97 19.04 -4.86
CA GLU A 198 5.07 20.40 -5.43
C GLU A 198 6.31 20.59 -6.32
N GLN A 199 7.34 19.74 -6.20
CA GLN A 199 8.53 19.81 -7.06
C GLN A 199 8.32 19.18 -8.44
N VAL A 200 7.27 18.39 -8.62
CA VAL A 200 7.02 17.63 -9.86
C VAL A 200 5.72 18.00 -10.59
N GLY A 201 4.79 18.65 -9.91
CA GLY A 201 3.51 19.09 -10.48
C GLY A 201 2.68 19.90 -9.49
N ASP A 202 1.51 20.33 -9.92
CA ASP A 202 0.58 21.09 -9.09
C ASP A 202 -0.03 20.20 -8.01
N VAL A 203 -0.24 20.81 -6.83
CA VAL A 203 -0.85 20.13 -5.68
C VAL A 203 -2.18 20.76 -5.34
N TRP A 204 -3.24 19.98 -5.46
CA TRP A 204 -4.61 20.31 -5.17
C TRP A 204 -5.04 19.66 -3.87
N ILE A 205 -5.63 20.43 -2.94
CA ILE A 205 -6.09 19.92 -1.65
C ILE A 205 -7.56 20.25 -1.51
N PHE A 206 -8.43 19.26 -1.52
CA PHE A 206 -9.87 19.37 -1.27
C PHE A 206 -10.12 19.13 0.22
N ASP A 207 -10.39 20.19 0.99
CA ASP A 207 -10.51 20.13 2.45
C ASP A 207 -11.78 20.85 2.97
N PRO A 208 -12.98 20.42 2.56
CA PRO A 208 -14.22 21.11 2.89
C PRO A 208 -14.57 21.08 4.38
N GLN A 209 -13.93 20.23 5.16
CA GLN A 209 -14.18 20.08 6.59
C GLN A 209 -12.99 20.52 7.45
N ALA A 210 -12.03 21.23 6.87
CA ALA A 210 -10.85 21.74 7.56
C ALA A 210 -10.07 20.66 8.34
N VAL A 211 -9.85 19.50 7.72
CA VAL A 211 -9.01 18.42 8.27
C VAL A 211 -7.56 18.86 8.36
N ALA A 212 -7.04 19.50 7.31
CA ALA A 212 -5.72 20.09 7.24
C ALA A 212 -5.74 21.62 7.42
N ALA A 213 -6.91 22.20 7.70
CA ALA A 213 -7.14 23.64 7.76
C ALA A 213 -6.71 24.39 6.46
N HIS A 214 -6.86 23.74 5.30
CA HIS A 214 -6.51 24.31 4.01
C HIS A 214 -7.66 25.17 3.48
N PRO A 215 -7.42 26.44 3.08
CA PRO A 215 -8.47 27.29 2.54
C PRO A 215 -8.91 26.82 1.14
N ALA A 216 -10.16 27.15 0.75
CA ALA A 216 -10.67 26.89 -0.59
C ALA A 216 -10.04 27.86 -1.60
N THR A 217 -8.93 27.46 -2.20
CA THR A 217 -8.21 28.24 -3.23
C THR A 217 -8.66 27.90 -4.65
N TRP A 218 -9.46 26.88 -4.81
CA TRP A 218 -10.00 26.37 -6.07
C TRP A 218 -11.37 25.76 -5.83
N TRP A 219 -12.08 25.44 -6.89
CA TRP A 219 -13.38 24.78 -6.82
C TRP A 219 -13.53 23.77 -7.95
N TRP A 220 -14.40 22.79 -7.76
CA TRP A 220 -14.77 21.80 -8.76
C TRP A 220 -16.26 21.85 -9.01
N ASN A 221 -16.66 21.82 -10.28
CA ASN A 221 -18.06 21.68 -10.66
C ASN A 221 -18.44 20.20 -10.74
N PRO A 222 -19.21 19.63 -9.77
CA PRO A 222 -19.62 18.22 -9.84
C PRO A 222 -20.48 17.92 -11.06
N LEU A 223 -21.20 18.90 -11.58
CA LEU A 223 -22.05 18.75 -12.75
C LEU A 223 -21.26 18.66 -14.06
N SER A 224 -19.98 19.07 -14.08
CA SER A 224 -19.11 18.87 -15.23
C SER A 224 -18.83 17.38 -15.54
N TYR A 225 -19.04 16.51 -14.54
CA TYR A 225 -18.99 15.06 -14.69
C TYR A 225 -20.24 14.50 -15.37
N VAL A 226 -21.40 15.18 -15.28
CA VAL A 226 -22.71 14.72 -15.73
C VAL A 226 -22.89 15.03 -17.21
N THR A 227 -22.40 14.19 -18.09
CA THR A 227 -22.55 14.33 -19.55
C THR A 227 -23.85 13.71 -20.08
N ASP A 228 -24.39 12.73 -19.37
CA ASP A 228 -25.55 11.93 -19.77
C ASP A 228 -26.28 11.35 -18.53
N GLU A 229 -27.36 10.61 -18.76
CA GLU A 229 -28.16 10.00 -17.70
C GLU A 229 -27.41 8.94 -16.90
N VAL A 230 -26.45 8.23 -17.49
CA VAL A 230 -25.66 7.20 -16.80
C VAL A 230 -24.72 7.86 -15.78
N LYS A 231 -24.06 8.94 -16.20
CA LYS A 231 -23.19 9.74 -15.29
C LYS A 231 -24.02 10.41 -14.18
N ALA A 232 -25.23 10.87 -14.48
CA ALA A 232 -26.14 11.40 -13.48
C ALA A 232 -26.52 10.35 -12.43
N GLN A 233 -26.86 9.13 -12.85
CA GLN A 233 -27.14 8.00 -11.96
C GLN A 233 -25.93 7.62 -11.10
N ASN A 234 -24.74 7.59 -11.68
CA ASN A 234 -23.50 7.33 -10.94
C ASN A 234 -23.24 8.39 -9.86
N LEU A 235 -23.41 9.68 -10.21
CA LEU A 235 -23.26 10.76 -9.25
C LEU A 235 -24.29 10.67 -8.11
N ALA A 236 -25.56 10.38 -8.42
CA ALA A 236 -26.60 10.16 -7.42
C ALA A 236 -26.29 8.95 -6.51
N GLU A 237 -25.71 7.87 -7.05
CA GLU A 237 -25.27 6.73 -6.24
C GLU A 237 -24.16 7.12 -5.25
N HIS A 238 -23.23 8.01 -5.64
CA HIS A 238 -22.19 8.51 -4.72
C HIS A 238 -22.80 9.33 -3.59
N PHE A 239 -23.81 10.15 -3.88
CA PHE A 239 -24.57 10.85 -2.85
C PHE A 239 -25.34 9.89 -1.93
N ALA A 240 -25.99 8.88 -2.48
CA ALA A 240 -26.73 7.88 -1.73
C ALA A 240 -25.81 7.03 -0.83
N SER A 241 -24.68 6.57 -1.36
CA SER A 241 -23.73 5.71 -0.61
C SER A 241 -22.99 6.47 0.49
N GLY A 242 -22.64 7.73 0.24
CA GLY A 242 -21.90 8.56 1.18
C GLY A 242 -22.75 9.17 2.30
N SER A 243 -24.07 9.26 2.13
CA SER A 243 -24.98 9.83 3.12
C SER A 243 -25.53 8.81 4.13
N ARG A 244 -25.36 7.50 3.87
CA ARG A 244 -25.92 6.44 4.72
C ARG A 244 -25.12 6.22 5.99
N GLU A 245 -25.84 6.18 7.12
CA GLU A 245 -25.30 5.67 8.39
C GLU A 245 -25.24 4.14 8.39
N GLU A 246 -24.29 3.58 9.13
CA GLU A 246 -24.21 2.14 9.34
C GLU A 246 -25.46 1.61 10.04
N GLY A 247 -26.07 0.57 9.44
CA GLY A 247 -27.26 -0.06 10.01
C GLY A 247 -28.57 0.67 9.79
N ALA A 248 -28.59 1.78 9.04
CA ALA A 248 -29.85 2.46 8.69
C ALA A 248 -30.79 1.51 7.96
N ARG A 249 -32.03 1.41 8.42
CA ARG A 249 -33.07 0.66 7.71
C ARG A 249 -33.39 1.35 6.40
N THR A 250 -33.29 0.61 5.30
CA THR A 250 -33.61 1.07 3.96
C THR A 250 -35.02 0.62 3.57
N ASP A 251 -35.79 1.54 3.02
CA ASP A 251 -36.98 1.19 2.26
C ASP A 251 -36.63 1.16 0.79
N ALA A 252 -36.56 -0.03 0.21
CA ALA A 252 -36.10 -0.24 -1.15
C ALA A 252 -36.88 0.60 -2.19
N PHE A 253 -38.14 0.86 -1.96
CA PHE A 253 -38.96 1.67 -2.85
C PHE A 253 -38.59 3.16 -2.77
N PHE A 254 -38.56 3.74 -1.56
CA PHE A 254 -38.25 5.15 -1.37
C PHE A 254 -36.79 5.45 -1.73
N ASP A 255 -35.86 4.56 -1.38
CA ASP A 255 -34.46 4.73 -1.70
C ASP A 255 -34.18 4.75 -3.21
N SER A 256 -34.81 3.83 -3.96
CA SER A 256 -34.65 3.80 -5.43
C SER A 256 -35.24 5.04 -6.07
N ALA A 257 -36.52 5.36 -5.74
CA ALA A 257 -37.19 6.53 -6.30
C ALA A 257 -36.50 7.86 -5.96
N ALA A 258 -35.97 7.98 -4.74
CA ALA A 258 -35.19 9.17 -4.31
C ALA A 258 -33.88 9.32 -5.06
N LYS A 259 -33.19 8.23 -5.32
CA LYS A 259 -31.96 8.23 -6.11
C LYS A 259 -32.25 8.60 -7.56
N ASP A 260 -33.30 8.06 -8.16
CA ASP A 260 -33.71 8.40 -9.52
C ASP A 260 -34.13 9.87 -9.66
N LEU A 261 -34.84 10.41 -8.67
CA LEU A 261 -35.19 11.83 -8.59
C LEU A 261 -33.95 12.71 -8.49
N LEU A 262 -33.00 12.34 -7.61
CA LEU A 262 -31.73 13.07 -7.46
C LEU A 262 -30.91 13.04 -8.76
N ALA A 263 -30.82 11.88 -9.42
CA ALA A 263 -30.13 11.75 -10.71
C ALA A 263 -30.78 12.63 -11.79
N ALA A 264 -32.10 12.66 -11.86
CA ALA A 264 -32.85 13.51 -12.79
C ALA A 264 -32.57 15.00 -12.55
N PHE A 265 -32.54 15.45 -11.29
CA PHE A 265 -32.23 16.84 -10.96
C PHE A 265 -30.75 17.19 -11.23
N LEU A 266 -29.82 16.29 -10.99
CA LEU A 266 -28.42 16.46 -11.36
C LEU A 266 -28.26 16.59 -12.89
N LEU A 267 -28.96 15.76 -13.67
CA LEU A 267 -28.98 15.83 -15.12
C LEU A 267 -29.58 17.15 -15.61
N ALA A 268 -30.74 17.55 -15.07
CA ALA A 268 -31.39 18.82 -15.43
C ALA A 268 -30.46 20.02 -15.17
N ALA A 269 -29.87 20.09 -13.98
CA ALA A 269 -28.95 21.17 -13.62
C ALA A 269 -27.70 21.20 -14.52
N ALA A 270 -27.15 20.03 -14.87
CA ALA A 270 -26.01 19.93 -15.78
C ALA A 270 -26.37 20.40 -17.20
N LYS A 271 -27.53 20.04 -17.72
CA LYS A 271 -27.96 20.40 -19.08
C LYS A 271 -28.33 21.88 -19.21
N ASP A 272 -28.81 22.49 -18.14
CA ASP A 272 -29.14 23.92 -18.11
C ASP A 272 -27.96 24.82 -17.63
N GLY A 273 -26.78 24.23 -17.38
CA GLY A 273 -25.60 24.96 -16.91
C GLY A 273 -25.77 25.62 -15.52
N GLN A 274 -26.70 25.09 -14.72
CA GLN A 274 -26.96 25.59 -13.37
C GLN A 274 -25.91 25.06 -12.36
N PRO A 275 -25.64 25.79 -11.27
CA PRO A 275 -24.78 25.27 -10.21
C PRO A 275 -25.48 24.14 -9.42
N ILE A 276 -24.71 23.28 -8.78
CA ILE A 276 -25.23 22.14 -8.00
C ILE A 276 -26.20 22.55 -6.89
N THR A 277 -26.14 23.79 -6.42
CA THR A 277 -27.08 24.36 -5.44
C THR A 277 -28.52 24.39 -5.95
N ARG A 278 -28.72 24.42 -7.29
CA ARG A 278 -30.04 24.36 -7.89
C ARG A 278 -30.73 23.03 -7.59
N VAL A 279 -29.97 21.95 -7.61
CA VAL A 279 -30.49 20.60 -7.26
C VAL A 279 -31.09 20.60 -5.85
N TYR A 280 -30.37 21.17 -4.87
CA TYR A 280 -30.89 21.22 -3.50
C TYR A 280 -32.13 22.12 -3.38
N ARG A 281 -32.20 23.20 -4.15
CA ARG A 281 -33.39 24.06 -4.21
C ARG A 281 -34.61 23.30 -4.72
N TRP A 282 -34.48 22.52 -5.79
CA TRP A 282 -35.60 21.67 -6.28
C TRP A 282 -36.00 20.61 -5.26
N LEU A 283 -35.05 19.99 -4.58
CA LEU A 283 -35.36 19.01 -3.52
C LEU A 283 -36.13 19.62 -2.32
N THR A 284 -36.04 20.92 -2.09
CA THR A 284 -36.76 21.62 -1.02
C THR A 284 -38.13 22.17 -1.48
N ARG A 285 -38.43 22.13 -2.79
CA ARG A 285 -39.67 22.60 -3.38
C ARG A 285 -40.37 21.47 -4.13
N GLU A 286 -41.10 20.63 -3.38
CA GLU A 286 -41.64 19.36 -3.86
C GLU A 286 -42.61 19.47 -5.04
N THR A 287 -43.12 20.68 -5.33
CA THR A 287 -44.07 20.95 -6.41
C THR A 287 -43.47 21.79 -7.55
N ASP A 288 -42.16 22.06 -7.50
CA ASP A 288 -41.46 22.80 -8.54
C ASP A 288 -41.20 21.87 -9.75
N ASP A 289 -41.75 22.23 -10.91
CA ASP A 289 -41.66 21.47 -12.17
C ASP A 289 -40.65 22.00 -13.17
N GLU A 290 -39.83 22.99 -12.77
CA GLU A 290 -38.82 23.60 -13.64
C GLU A 290 -37.87 22.54 -14.24
N ALA A 291 -37.39 21.57 -13.44
CA ALA A 291 -36.54 20.48 -13.92
C ALA A 291 -37.22 19.60 -14.97
N VAL A 292 -38.55 19.45 -14.92
CA VAL A 292 -39.30 18.70 -15.94
C VAL A 292 -39.23 19.36 -17.30
N GLY A 293 -39.39 20.69 -17.33
CA GLY A 293 -39.23 21.50 -18.56
C GLY A 293 -37.81 21.35 -19.15
N ILE A 294 -36.80 21.58 -18.34
CA ILE A 294 -35.37 21.45 -18.74
C ILE A 294 -35.06 20.06 -19.32
N LEU A 295 -35.52 18.99 -18.68
CA LEU A 295 -35.30 17.63 -19.15
C LEU A 295 -35.99 17.33 -20.49
N LYS A 296 -37.19 17.86 -20.71
CA LYS A 296 -37.88 17.73 -22.00
C LYS A 296 -37.11 18.43 -23.11
N ASP A 297 -36.67 19.68 -22.86
CA ASP A 297 -35.97 20.48 -23.83
C ASP A 297 -34.56 19.92 -24.13
N ALA A 298 -33.94 19.28 -23.14
CA ALA A 298 -32.65 18.58 -23.30
C ALA A 298 -32.74 17.20 -23.96
N GLY A 299 -33.97 16.72 -24.34
CA GLY A 299 -34.16 15.45 -25.04
C GLY A 299 -34.31 14.22 -24.14
N TYR A 300 -34.68 14.40 -22.88
CA TYR A 300 -34.92 13.30 -21.90
C TYR A 300 -36.39 13.21 -21.46
N PRO A 301 -37.38 13.02 -22.40
CA PRO A 301 -38.78 13.09 -22.07
C PRO A 301 -39.25 11.98 -21.11
N GLN A 302 -38.63 10.78 -21.11
CA GLN A 302 -39.00 9.68 -20.21
C GLN A 302 -38.56 9.99 -18.78
N ILE A 303 -37.38 10.58 -18.58
CA ILE A 303 -36.89 11.02 -17.26
C ILE A 303 -37.78 12.17 -16.75
N ALA A 304 -38.11 13.11 -17.61
CA ALA A 304 -39.01 14.21 -17.30
C ALA A 304 -40.38 13.69 -16.84
N GLN A 305 -40.96 12.68 -17.54
CA GLN A 305 -42.23 12.07 -17.17
C GLN A 305 -42.14 11.36 -15.81
N ASN A 306 -41.02 10.70 -15.49
CA ASN A 306 -40.81 10.07 -14.18
C ASN A 306 -40.80 11.13 -13.06
N VAL A 307 -40.10 12.23 -13.26
CA VAL A 307 -40.05 13.36 -12.29
C VAL A 307 -41.44 13.95 -12.11
N ASP A 308 -42.17 14.21 -13.18
CA ASP A 308 -43.53 14.75 -13.17
C ASP A 308 -44.49 13.81 -12.40
N GLY A 309 -44.35 12.48 -12.61
CA GLY A 309 -45.10 11.47 -11.86
C GLY A 309 -44.81 11.50 -10.35
N ILE A 310 -43.58 11.74 -9.94
CA ILE A 310 -43.21 11.89 -8.52
C ILE A 310 -43.77 13.20 -7.94
N ILE A 311 -43.67 14.31 -8.67
CA ILE A 311 -44.20 15.62 -8.26
C ILE A 311 -45.73 15.57 -8.11
N SER A 312 -46.41 14.88 -9.02
CA SER A 312 -47.88 14.72 -9.03
C SER A 312 -48.41 13.63 -8.09
N ALA A 313 -47.51 12.87 -7.42
CA ALA A 313 -47.88 11.81 -6.49
C ALA A 313 -48.60 12.37 -5.24
N PRO A 314 -49.40 11.55 -4.52
CA PRO A 314 -49.97 11.94 -3.24
C PRO A 314 -48.95 12.47 -2.25
N ASP A 315 -49.30 13.49 -1.45
CA ASP A 315 -48.41 14.23 -0.56
C ASP A 315 -47.51 13.32 0.31
N LYS A 316 -48.07 12.25 0.86
CA LYS A 316 -47.32 11.33 1.70
C LYS A 316 -46.21 10.57 0.92
N GLN A 317 -46.50 10.15 -0.31
CA GLN A 317 -45.55 9.45 -1.17
C GLN A 317 -44.51 10.43 -1.69
N ARG A 318 -44.94 11.58 -2.22
CA ARG A 318 -44.03 12.64 -2.69
C ARG A 318 -43.08 13.08 -1.59
N GLY A 319 -43.60 13.46 -0.40
CA GLY A 319 -42.78 13.89 0.73
C GLY A 319 -41.80 12.80 1.21
N GLY A 320 -42.17 11.51 1.10
CA GLY A 320 -41.25 10.40 1.40
C GLY A 320 -40.05 10.36 0.44
N VAL A 321 -40.30 10.40 -0.88
CA VAL A 321 -39.24 10.38 -1.91
C VAL A 321 -38.34 11.60 -1.79
N PHE A 322 -38.91 12.80 -1.71
CA PHE A 322 -38.14 14.06 -1.56
C PHE A 322 -37.36 14.10 -0.24
N GLY A 323 -37.94 13.58 0.85
CA GLY A 323 -37.28 13.49 2.15
C GLY A 323 -35.98 12.67 2.09
N VAL A 324 -36.06 11.47 1.49
CA VAL A 324 -34.89 10.61 1.30
C VAL A 324 -33.85 11.25 0.34
N ALA A 325 -34.30 11.86 -0.76
CA ALA A 325 -33.42 12.53 -1.70
C ALA A 325 -32.69 13.74 -1.05
N ARG A 326 -33.37 14.52 -0.20
CA ARG A 326 -32.75 15.59 0.60
C ARG A 326 -31.69 15.06 1.55
N GLN A 327 -31.95 13.92 2.18
CA GLN A 327 -30.97 13.27 3.06
C GLN A 327 -29.72 12.86 2.27
N MET A 328 -29.86 12.30 1.06
CA MET A 328 -28.74 11.96 0.18
C MET A 328 -27.90 13.20 -0.16
N ALA A 329 -28.54 14.32 -0.46
CA ALA A 329 -27.90 15.58 -0.83
C ALA A 329 -27.54 16.49 0.36
N ASN A 330 -27.62 16.01 1.61
CA ASN A 330 -27.46 16.84 2.81
C ASN A 330 -26.10 17.55 2.91
N CYS A 331 -25.04 16.99 2.35
CA CYS A 331 -23.71 17.66 2.31
C CYS A 331 -23.77 19.03 1.59
N LEU A 332 -24.74 19.26 0.70
CA LEU A 332 -24.96 20.53 0.00
C LEU A 332 -25.60 21.61 0.88
N THR A 333 -25.93 21.35 2.12
CA THR A 333 -26.39 22.37 3.09
C THR A 333 -25.26 23.10 3.78
N SER A 334 -24.04 22.56 3.72
CA SER A 334 -22.89 23.13 4.39
C SER A 334 -22.25 24.25 3.53
N ALA A 335 -22.25 25.47 4.03
CA ALA A 335 -21.58 26.59 3.37
C ALA A 335 -20.07 26.33 3.17
N ALA A 336 -19.43 25.61 4.09
CA ALA A 336 -18.01 25.23 3.97
C ALA A 336 -17.80 24.27 2.80
N VAL A 337 -18.70 23.32 2.58
CA VAL A 337 -18.66 22.38 1.45
C VAL A 337 -18.96 23.09 0.13
N LEU A 338 -19.97 23.96 0.12
CA LEU A 338 -20.39 24.70 -1.09
C LEU A 338 -19.27 25.52 -1.70
N LYS A 339 -18.41 26.14 -0.90
CA LYS A 339 -17.23 26.87 -1.40
C LYS A 339 -16.34 26.05 -2.33
N TRP A 340 -16.31 24.74 -2.18
CA TRP A 340 -15.48 23.84 -2.98
C TRP A 340 -16.16 23.35 -4.26
N VAL A 341 -17.48 23.51 -4.38
CA VAL A 341 -18.27 22.92 -5.47
C VAL A 341 -19.18 23.94 -6.19
N THR A 342 -19.02 25.21 -5.88
CA THR A 342 -19.70 26.31 -6.58
C THR A 342 -18.69 27.32 -7.13
N PRO A 343 -19.02 28.00 -8.24
CA PRO A 343 -18.17 29.06 -8.78
C PRO A 343 -17.90 30.15 -7.72
N PRO A 344 -16.79 30.89 -7.85
CA PRO A 344 -16.49 32.01 -6.96
C PRO A 344 -17.58 33.11 -7.03
N GLU A 345 -17.76 33.79 -5.91
CA GLU A 345 -18.62 34.97 -5.85
C GLU A 345 -17.95 36.15 -6.56
N GLU A 346 -18.71 37.20 -6.85
CA GLU A 346 -18.19 38.42 -7.52
C GLU A 346 -17.06 39.03 -6.69
N GLY A 347 -15.88 39.17 -7.31
CA GLY A 347 -14.66 39.69 -6.66
C GLY A 347 -13.77 38.62 -6.02
N GLU A 348 -14.20 37.36 -5.96
CA GLU A 348 -13.38 36.23 -5.52
C GLU A 348 -12.74 35.52 -6.73
N VAL A 349 -11.47 35.13 -6.62
CA VAL A 349 -10.76 34.37 -7.68
C VAL A 349 -10.43 32.99 -7.14
N ARG A 350 -11.07 31.96 -7.72
CA ARG A 350 -10.74 30.57 -7.49
C ARG A 350 -10.69 29.83 -8.82
N GLU A 351 -9.63 29.08 -9.05
CA GLU A 351 -9.47 28.28 -10.27
C GLU A 351 -10.47 27.11 -10.30
N GLU A 352 -11.04 26.81 -11.46
CA GLU A 352 -11.86 25.62 -11.63
C GLU A 352 -10.98 24.41 -11.89
N PHE A 353 -11.11 23.36 -11.06
CA PHE A 353 -10.40 22.11 -11.23
C PHE A 353 -10.99 21.30 -12.39
N ASN A 354 -10.12 20.90 -13.31
CA ASN A 354 -10.47 20.03 -14.43
C ASN A 354 -9.78 18.67 -14.31
N ALA A 355 -10.58 17.60 -14.16
CA ALA A 355 -10.06 16.25 -14.01
C ALA A 355 -9.29 15.76 -15.25
N ARG A 356 -9.69 16.16 -16.48
CA ARG A 356 -9.03 15.75 -17.72
C ARG A 356 -7.64 16.38 -17.87
N ASP A 357 -7.47 17.62 -17.44
CA ASP A 357 -6.16 18.29 -17.46
C ASP A 357 -5.27 17.77 -16.34
N PHE A 358 -5.84 17.53 -15.17
CA PHE A 358 -5.14 16.96 -14.02
C PHE A 358 -4.41 15.64 -14.35
N VAL A 359 -5.10 14.70 -15.03
CA VAL A 359 -4.55 13.35 -15.30
C VAL A 359 -3.48 13.33 -16.40
N ARG A 360 -3.29 14.43 -17.13
CA ARG A 360 -2.25 14.57 -18.17
C ARG A 360 -0.87 14.89 -17.60
N GLY A 361 -0.84 15.45 -16.38
CA GLY A 361 0.37 15.91 -15.71
C GLY A 361 0.92 14.91 -14.67
N ARG A 362 1.78 15.46 -13.80
CA ARG A 362 2.28 14.78 -12.61
C ARG A 362 1.67 15.40 -11.34
N ASN A 363 0.48 15.93 -11.47
CA ASN A 363 -0.22 16.66 -10.44
C ASN A 363 -0.63 15.73 -9.29
N THR A 364 -0.91 16.30 -8.12
CA THR A 364 -1.37 15.54 -6.94
C THR A 364 -2.66 16.16 -6.42
N LEU A 365 -3.67 15.32 -6.19
CA LEU A 365 -4.94 15.70 -5.60
C LEU A 365 -5.13 14.97 -4.27
N PHE A 366 -5.20 15.72 -3.19
CA PHE A 366 -5.59 15.23 -1.87
C PHE A 366 -7.06 15.50 -1.63
N LEU A 367 -7.80 14.47 -1.26
CA LEU A 367 -9.22 14.52 -0.93
C LEU A 367 -9.41 14.19 0.54
N LEU A 368 -9.73 15.19 1.35
CA LEU A 368 -9.84 15.06 2.79
C LEU A 368 -11.30 15.10 3.23
N SER A 369 -11.71 14.14 4.06
CA SER A 369 -13.02 14.12 4.69
C SER A 369 -12.95 13.50 6.08
N LYS A 370 -13.69 14.08 7.02
CA LYS A 370 -13.94 13.46 8.32
C LYS A 370 -14.83 12.22 8.15
N GLU A 371 -14.79 11.33 9.11
CA GLU A 371 -15.68 10.19 9.20
C GLU A 371 -17.05 10.60 9.77
N GLY A 372 -18.12 9.88 9.40
CA GLY A 372 -19.45 10.05 9.96
C GLY A 372 -20.47 10.70 9.01
N ALA A 373 -21.70 10.88 9.52
CA ALA A 373 -22.81 11.46 8.77
C ALA A 373 -22.62 12.97 8.50
N GLY A 374 -23.20 13.48 7.40
CA GLY A 374 -23.11 14.90 7.03
C GLY A 374 -21.74 15.36 6.56
N THR A 375 -20.86 14.42 6.22
CA THR A 375 -19.51 14.69 5.75
C THR A 375 -19.45 15.01 4.26
N ALA A 376 -18.29 15.42 3.77
CA ALA A 376 -18.04 15.63 2.34
C ALA A 376 -17.80 14.31 1.57
N GLY A 377 -17.96 13.16 2.19
CA GLY A 377 -17.75 11.83 1.59
C GLY A 377 -18.39 11.61 0.22
N PRO A 378 -19.65 12.02 -0.02
CA PRO A 378 -20.27 11.94 -1.35
C PRO A 378 -19.46 12.67 -2.43
N LEU A 379 -18.99 13.88 -2.14
CA LEU A 379 -18.23 14.71 -3.08
C LEU A 379 -16.80 14.19 -3.25
N VAL A 380 -16.18 13.69 -2.19
CA VAL A 380 -14.88 13.00 -2.26
C VAL A 380 -14.97 11.78 -3.17
N THR A 381 -16.00 10.95 -3.01
CA THR A 381 -16.23 9.79 -3.87
C THR A 381 -16.48 10.22 -5.31
N ALA A 382 -17.34 11.21 -5.53
CA ALA A 382 -17.65 11.72 -6.86
C ALA A 382 -16.41 12.28 -7.58
N LEU A 383 -15.60 13.08 -6.91
CA LEU A 383 -14.37 13.64 -7.49
C LEU A 383 -13.31 12.56 -7.71
N THR A 384 -13.20 11.56 -6.81
CA THR A 384 -12.35 10.38 -7.02
C THR A 384 -12.72 9.66 -8.32
N VAL A 385 -14.00 9.37 -8.51
CA VAL A 385 -14.51 8.67 -9.69
C VAL A 385 -14.31 9.52 -10.95
N ALA A 386 -14.63 10.81 -10.89
CA ALA A 386 -14.43 11.72 -12.02
C ALA A 386 -12.97 11.76 -12.50
N VAL A 387 -12.00 11.76 -11.57
CA VAL A 387 -10.57 11.73 -11.91
C VAL A 387 -10.14 10.38 -12.47
N VAL A 388 -10.60 9.26 -11.89
CA VAL A 388 -10.25 7.92 -12.37
C VAL A 388 -10.86 7.66 -13.76
N GLU A 389 -12.10 8.08 -13.99
CA GLU A 389 -12.73 7.94 -15.31
C GLU A 389 -12.08 8.86 -16.36
N ALA A 390 -11.68 10.08 -15.99
CA ALA A 390 -10.89 10.95 -16.88
C ALA A 390 -9.54 10.31 -17.25
N ALA A 391 -8.90 9.62 -16.32
CA ALA A 391 -7.68 8.85 -16.60
C ALA A 391 -7.96 7.66 -17.53
N GLU A 392 -9.09 6.99 -17.36
CA GLU A 392 -9.54 5.90 -18.24
C GLU A 392 -9.83 6.40 -19.66
N GLU A 393 -10.57 7.51 -19.81
CA GLU A 393 -10.82 8.17 -21.09
C GLU A 393 -9.52 8.56 -21.78
N LEU A 394 -8.55 9.12 -21.05
CA LEU A 394 -7.23 9.44 -21.56
C LEU A 394 -6.46 8.20 -21.99
N ALA A 395 -6.51 7.12 -21.21
CA ALA A 395 -5.87 5.85 -21.55
C ALA A 395 -6.43 5.28 -22.87
N VAL A 396 -7.75 5.31 -23.05
CA VAL A 396 -8.40 4.89 -24.30
C VAL A 396 -7.91 5.76 -25.48
N ALA A 397 -7.88 7.07 -25.32
CA ALA A 397 -7.41 8.01 -26.35
C ALA A 397 -5.93 7.80 -26.72
N LEU A 398 -5.12 7.28 -25.81
CA LEU A 398 -3.69 6.99 -26.00
C LEU A 398 -3.42 5.55 -26.51
N GLY A 399 -4.46 4.80 -26.89
CA GLY A 399 -4.29 3.44 -27.40
C GLY A 399 -4.39 2.33 -26.35
N GLY A 400 -5.06 2.62 -25.20
CA GLY A 400 -5.41 1.65 -24.18
C GLY A 400 -4.70 1.81 -22.85
N ARG A 401 -3.66 2.69 -22.74
CA ARG A 401 -2.88 2.88 -21.54
C ARG A 401 -2.36 4.32 -21.37
N LEU A 402 -2.27 4.78 -20.13
CA LEU A 402 -1.58 6.02 -19.80
C LEU A 402 -0.08 5.91 -20.05
N ARG A 403 0.54 6.97 -20.57
CA ARG A 403 2.01 7.02 -20.78
C ARG A 403 2.77 6.97 -19.45
N LEU A 404 2.30 7.72 -18.45
CA LEU A 404 2.79 7.64 -17.08
C LEU A 404 1.67 7.07 -16.21
N PRO A 405 1.92 6.02 -15.44
CA PRO A 405 0.94 5.45 -14.53
C PRO A 405 0.42 6.48 -13.53
N MET A 406 -0.91 6.57 -13.41
CA MET A 406 -1.57 7.29 -12.34
C MET A 406 -1.67 6.39 -11.11
N VAL A 407 -1.45 6.96 -9.93
CA VAL A 407 -1.63 6.26 -8.65
C VAL A 407 -2.84 6.83 -7.90
N ALA A 408 -3.79 5.96 -7.55
CA ALA A 408 -4.88 6.28 -6.65
C ALA A 408 -4.63 5.58 -5.30
N MET A 409 -4.16 6.34 -4.32
CA MET A 409 -3.91 5.88 -2.96
C MET A 409 -5.16 6.15 -2.12
N LEU A 410 -6.06 5.17 -2.04
CA LEU A 410 -7.31 5.28 -1.30
C LEU A 410 -7.07 4.88 0.16
N ASP A 411 -6.45 5.78 0.94
CA ASP A 411 -6.31 5.58 2.39
C ASP A 411 -7.65 5.82 3.07
N GLU A 412 -8.02 4.95 3.99
CA GLU A 412 -9.34 4.93 4.65
C GLU A 412 -10.52 4.82 3.66
N ALA A 413 -10.37 4.00 2.61
CA ALA A 413 -11.33 3.92 1.50
C ALA A 413 -12.78 3.70 1.97
N ALA A 414 -13.02 2.84 2.96
CA ALA A 414 -14.36 2.56 3.47
C ALA A 414 -14.99 3.75 4.20
N ASN A 415 -14.18 4.65 4.76
CA ASN A 415 -14.67 5.77 5.57
C ASN A 415 -14.80 7.06 4.75
N VAL A 416 -13.88 7.27 3.79
CA VAL A 416 -13.72 8.54 3.07
C VAL A 416 -14.24 8.48 1.64
N CYS A 417 -14.08 7.32 0.97
CA CYS A 417 -14.43 7.13 -0.43
C CYS A 417 -15.26 5.84 -0.63
N ARG A 418 -16.57 5.92 -0.41
CA ARG A 418 -17.49 4.77 -0.49
C ARG A 418 -17.88 4.45 -1.94
N TRP A 419 -16.90 4.14 -2.78
CA TRP A 419 -17.11 3.81 -4.18
C TRP A 419 -17.63 2.39 -4.37
N ARG A 420 -18.95 2.23 -4.47
CA ARG A 420 -19.63 0.92 -4.52
C ARG A 420 -19.24 0.05 -5.70
N GLU A 421 -19.05 0.67 -6.88
CA GLU A 421 -18.70 -0.06 -8.11
C GLU A 421 -17.23 -0.50 -8.18
N LEU A 422 -16.38 -0.05 -7.25
CA LEU A 422 -14.95 -0.35 -7.26
C LEU A 422 -14.62 -1.84 -7.42
N PRO A 423 -15.29 -2.80 -6.72
CA PRO A 423 -15.01 -4.22 -6.90
C PRO A 423 -15.26 -4.75 -8.31
N ASN A 424 -16.19 -4.14 -9.05
CA ASN A 424 -16.57 -4.53 -10.40
C ASN A 424 -15.53 -4.07 -11.44
N LEU A 425 -14.86 -2.96 -11.17
CA LEU A 425 -13.95 -2.28 -12.09
C LEU A 425 -12.46 -2.55 -11.77
N TYR A 426 -12.16 -3.10 -10.61
CA TYR A 426 -10.82 -3.13 -10.04
C TYR A 426 -9.77 -3.75 -10.96
N SER A 427 -10.08 -4.90 -11.57
CA SER A 427 -9.16 -5.61 -12.45
C SER A 427 -8.87 -4.90 -13.78
N HIS A 428 -9.72 -3.96 -14.19
CA HIS A 428 -9.55 -3.25 -15.48
C HIS A 428 -8.52 -2.14 -15.40
N TYR A 429 -8.34 -1.51 -14.23
CA TYR A 429 -7.53 -0.31 -14.09
C TYR A 429 -6.03 -0.56 -14.28
N GLY A 430 -5.51 -1.70 -13.80
CA GLY A 430 -4.09 -2.01 -13.89
C GLY A 430 -3.55 -1.98 -15.32
N SER A 431 -4.24 -2.66 -16.26
CA SER A 431 -3.84 -2.70 -17.67
C SER A 431 -3.85 -1.31 -18.34
N ARG A 432 -4.63 -0.38 -17.84
CA ARG A 432 -4.72 1.00 -18.33
C ARG A 432 -3.68 1.94 -17.72
N GLY A 433 -2.84 1.44 -16.81
CA GLY A 433 -1.85 2.24 -16.10
C GLY A 433 -2.46 3.09 -14.97
N ILE A 434 -3.61 2.68 -14.45
CA ILE A 434 -4.28 3.27 -13.29
C ILE A 434 -4.07 2.32 -12.10
N VAL A 435 -3.11 2.63 -11.26
CA VAL A 435 -2.71 1.80 -10.11
C VAL A 435 -3.50 2.22 -8.89
N ILE A 436 -4.50 1.41 -8.53
CA ILE A 436 -5.31 1.67 -7.33
C ILE A 436 -4.77 0.84 -6.15
N CYS A 437 -4.51 1.50 -5.04
CA CYS A 437 -4.18 0.89 -3.77
C CYS A 437 -5.27 1.23 -2.75
N THR A 438 -6.12 0.26 -2.43
CA THR A 438 -7.23 0.41 -1.48
C THR A 438 -6.77 -0.04 -0.10
N ILE A 439 -6.72 0.88 0.86
CA ILE A 439 -6.27 0.60 2.23
C ILE A 439 -7.46 0.64 3.17
N LEU A 440 -7.64 -0.45 3.94
CA LEU A 440 -8.71 -0.65 4.91
C LEU A 440 -8.12 -0.90 6.31
N GLN A 441 -8.83 -0.51 7.35
CA GLN A 441 -8.43 -0.83 8.73
C GLN A 441 -8.84 -2.24 9.16
N SER A 442 -9.90 -2.79 8.53
CA SER A 442 -10.40 -4.14 8.79
C SER A 442 -11.14 -4.69 7.58
N TRP A 443 -11.35 -6.00 7.56
CA TRP A 443 -12.18 -6.67 6.56
C TRP A 443 -13.66 -6.23 6.66
N SER A 444 -14.18 -6.12 7.87
CA SER A 444 -15.59 -5.74 8.13
C SER A 444 -15.90 -4.33 7.61
N GLN A 445 -14.97 -3.38 7.67
CA GLN A 445 -15.16 -2.06 7.05
C GLN A 445 -15.45 -2.17 5.53
N GLY A 446 -14.70 -3.03 4.82
CA GLY A 446 -14.98 -3.29 3.42
C GLY A 446 -16.33 -3.95 3.19
N VAL A 447 -16.73 -4.87 4.07
CA VAL A 447 -18.04 -5.51 4.02
C VAL A 447 -19.19 -4.51 4.20
N VAL A 448 -19.03 -3.50 5.03
CA VAL A 448 -20.03 -2.42 5.20
C VAL A 448 -20.27 -1.66 3.89
N VAL A 449 -19.23 -1.39 3.12
CA VAL A 449 -19.33 -0.64 1.85
C VAL A 449 -19.80 -1.50 0.69
N TRP A 450 -19.20 -2.69 0.52
CA TRP A 450 -19.38 -3.52 -0.68
C TRP A 450 -20.19 -4.79 -0.45
N GLY A 451 -20.62 -5.06 0.77
CA GLY A 451 -21.18 -6.35 1.14
C GLY A 451 -20.12 -7.46 1.17
N ARG A 452 -20.46 -8.65 1.68
CA ARG A 452 -19.53 -9.80 1.76
C ARG A 452 -19.00 -10.21 0.37
N GLU A 453 -19.87 -10.29 -0.61
CA GLU A 453 -19.50 -10.71 -1.98
C GLU A 453 -18.66 -9.64 -2.69
N GLY A 454 -19.02 -8.36 -2.56
CA GLY A 454 -18.24 -7.26 -3.14
C GLY A 454 -16.84 -7.18 -2.53
N MET A 455 -16.70 -7.34 -1.21
CA MET A 455 -15.40 -7.36 -0.54
C MET A 455 -14.54 -8.56 -0.96
N ARG A 456 -15.13 -9.75 -1.10
CA ARG A 456 -14.45 -10.93 -1.65
C ARG A 456 -14.01 -10.72 -3.09
N LYS A 457 -14.87 -10.10 -3.92
CA LYS A 457 -14.54 -9.76 -5.31
C LYS A 457 -13.36 -8.78 -5.37
N LEU A 458 -13.37 -7.72 -4.57
CA LEU A 458 -12.30 -6.73 -4.48
C LEU A 458 -10.96 -7.40 -4.08
N TRP A 459 -10.99 -8.21 -3.02
CA TRP A 459 -9.82 -8.96 -2.55
C TRP A 459 -9.29 -9.91 -3.62
N SER A 460 -10.17 -10.66 -4.29
CA SER A 460 -9.78 -11.60 -5.34
C SER A 460 -9.20 -10.90 -6.57
N ALA A 461 -9.74 -9.74 -6.95
CA ALA A 461 -9.29 -8.98 -8.11
C ALA A 461 -7.92 -8.30 -7.92
N ALA A 462 -7.50 -8.07 -6.67
CA ALA A 462 -6.20 -7.47 -6.39
C ALA A 462 -5.05 -8.41 -6.74
N ASN A 463 -4.03 -7.88 -7.45
CA ASN A 463 -2.80 -8.62 -7.75
C ASN A 463 -1.89 -8.74 -6.52
N ILE A 464 -1.83 -7.68 -5.75
CA ILE A 464 -1.04 -7.59 -4.50
C ILE A 464 -1.98 -7.33 -3.33
N LYS A 465 -1.85 -8.12 -2.29
CA LYS A 465 -2.59 -7.97 -1.05
C LYS A 465 -1.62 -7.92 0.10
N VAL A 466 -1.81 -6.97 1.02
CA VAL A 466 -0.91 -6.81 2.16
C VAL A 466 -1.72 -6.84 3.45
N TYR A 467 -1.33 -7.74 4.35
CA TYR A 467 -1.82 -7.76 5.71
C TYR A 467 -0.74 -7.21 6.66
N GLY A 468 -1.02 -6.08 7.30
CA GLY A 468 -0.06 -5.36 8.14
C GLY A 468 -0.27 -5.52 9.65
N GLY A 469 -1.09 -6.50 10.06
CA GLY A 469 -1.37 -6.78 11.48
C GLY A 469 -2.40 -5.83 12.11
N GLY A 470 -2.66 -6.04 13.38
CA GLY A 470 -3.53 -5.18 14.20
C GLY A 470 -5.04 -5.38 13.99
N VAL A 471 -5.45 -6.51 13.42
CA VAL A 471 -6.84 -6.92 13.21
C VAL A 471 -7.15 -8.12 14.09
N SER A 472 -8.38 -8.19 14.63
CA SER A 472 -8.82 -9.28 15.53
C SER A 472 -9.99 -10.10 14.97
N GLU A 473 -10.27 -10.00 13.67
CA GLU A 473 -11.36 -10.70 13.00
C GLU A 473 -10.97 -12.14 12.69
N THR A 474 -11.41 -13.08 13.52
CA THR A 474 -10.97 -14.49 13.49
C THR A 474 -11.30 -15.20 12.17
N GLU A 475 -12.45 -14.91 11.53
CA GLU A 475 -12.83 -15.49 10.24
C GLU A 475 -11.83 -15.07 9.15
N PHE A 476 -11.55 -13.77 9.01
CA PHE A 476 -10.59 -13.25 8.06
C PHE A 476 -9.17 -13.77 8.32
N LEU A 477 -8.71 -13.74 9.58
CA LEU A 477 -7.39 -14.27 9.94
C LEU A 477 -7.28 -15.78 9.69
N GLY A 478 -8.39 -16.52 9.85
CA GLY A 478 -8.47 -17.94 9.50
C GLY A 478 -8.30 -18.19 8.00
N GLU A 479 -8.93 -17.37 7.16
CA GLU A 479 -8.74 -17.41 5.70
C GLU A 479 -7.29 -17.09 5.31
N LEU A 480 -6.66 -16.09 5.92
CA LEU A 480 -5.25 -15.78 5.69
C LEU A 480 -4.33 -16.93 6.11
N SER A 481 -4.58 -17.54 7.28
CA SER A 481 -3.82 -18.70 7.75
C SER A 481 -3.90 -19.89 6.77
N GLN A 482 -5.08 -20.13 6.18
CA GLN A 482 -5.26 -21.16 5.15
C GLN A 482 -4.50 -20.83 3.86
N LEU A 483 -4.50 -19.56 3.42
CA LEU A 483 -3.76 -19.09 2.24
C LEU A 483 -2.24 -19.16 2.43
N ILE A 484 -1.75 -18.96 3.65
CA ILE A 484 -0.33 -19.11 4.01
C ILE A 484 0.06 -20.58 3.96
N GLY A 485 -0.81 -21.47 4.43
CA GLY A 485 -0.65 -22.91 4.34
C GLY A 485 -0.01 -23.55 5.55
N ASP A 486 0.32 -24.83 5.38
CA ASP A 486 0.87 -25.70 6.41
C ASP A 486 2.31 -26.08 6.07
N TYR A 487 3.10 -26.39 7.10
CA TYR A 487 4.38 -27.07 6.92
C TYR A 487 4.34 -28.47 7.50
N VAL A 488 5.06 -29.38 6.85
CA VAL A 488 5.20 -30.76 7.29
C VAL A 488 6.54 -30.91 8.00
N TYR A 489 6.52 -31.45 9.21
CA TYR A 489 7.74 -31.77 9.94
C TYR A 489 7.72 -33.20 10.45
N SER A 490 8.89 -33.82 10.44
CA SER A 490 9.07 -35.15 11.03
C SER A 490 9.53 -35.00 12.48
N ASN A 491 8.75 -35.55 13.39
CA ASN A 491 9.13 -35.61 14.80
C ASN A 491 9.87 -36.92 15.07
N VAL A 492 11.11 -36.84 15.52
CA VAL A 492 11.90 -37.98 15.94
C VAL A 492 11.74 -38.15 17.45
N SER A 493 10.92 -39.10 17.88
CA SER A 493 10.86 -39.47 19.29
C SER A 493 11.84 -40.59 19.56
N VAL A 494 12.77 -40.37 20.47
CA VAL A 494 13.68 -41.40 20.97
C VAL A 494 13.21 -41.79 22.37
N SER A 495 12.64 -42.99 22.50
CA SER A 495 12.35 -43.54 23.81
C SER A 495 13.49 -44.53 24.19
N SER A 496 14.15 -44.24 25.31
CA SER A 496 15.12 -45.16 25.89
C SER A 496 14.55 -45.79 27.15
N SER A 497 14.47 -47.11 27.21
CA SER A 497 14.15 -47.85 28.44
C SER A 497 15.37 -48.60 28.89
N ARG A 498 15.57 -48.65 30.21
CA ARG A 498 16.72 -49.31 30.84
C ARG A 498 16.78 -50.83 30.63
N GLN A 499 15.69 -51.44 30.10
CA GLN A 499 15.57 -52.88 29.94
C GLN A 499 15.48 -53.38 28.49
N SER A 500 15.21 -52.52 27.50
CA SER A 500 14.95 -52.95 26.11
C SER A 500 15.63 -52.18 25.00
N GLY A 501 16.67 -51.37 25.31
CA GLY A 501 17.36 -50.58 24.29
C GLY A 501 16.61 -49.31 23.87
N SER A 502 17.22 -48.48 23.01
CA SER A 502 16.59 -47.29 22.47
C SER A 502 15.81 -47.62 21.20
N SER A 503 14.53 -47.32 21.16
CA SER A 503 13.75 -47.31 19.91
C SER A 503 13.58 -45.91 19.37
N ARG A 504 13.84 -45.75 18.09
CA ARG A 504 13.66 -44.49 17.36
C ARG A 504 12.38 -44.64 16.53
N SER A 505 11.35 -43.89 16.88
CA SER A 505 10.15 -43.77 16.07
C SER A 505 10.21 -42.42 15.32
N VAL A 506 10.03 -42.46 14.01
CA VAL A 506 9.95 -41.29 13.15
C VAL A 506 8.51 -41.17 12.73
N ASP A 507 7.82 -40.17 13.28
CA ASP A 507 6.46 -39.78 12.84
C ASP A 507 6.60 -38.70 11.75
N ASN A 508 6.34 -39.10 10.50
CA ASN A 508 6.73 -38.31 9.34
C ASN A 508 5.65 -37.32 8.85
N ASP A 509 4.45 -37.27 9.47
CA ASP A 509 3.30 -36.60 8.85
C ASP A 509 2.54 -35.62 9.76
N ARG A 510 3.20 -34.97 10.70
CA ARG A 510 2.54 -33.86 11.41
C ARG A 510 2.54 -32.61 10.56
N LYS A 511 1.32 -32.09 10.33
CA LYS A 511 1.08 -30.79 9.66
C LYS A 511 0.73 -29.75 10.71
N ASP A 512 1.49 -28.66 10.73
CA ASP A 512 1.17 -27.49 11.55
C ASP A 512 1.03 -26.26 10.65
N LYS A 513 0.21 -25.31 11.08
CA LYS A 513 0.07 -24.02 10.41
C LYS A 513 1.40 -23.27 10.45
N ILE A 514 1.83 -22.70 9.31
CA ILE A 514 3.00 -21.81 9.25
C ILE A 514 2.77 -20.60 10.16
N LEU A 515 1.59 -19.97 10.02
CA LEU A 515 1.08 -18.94 10.92
C LEU A 515 -0.37 -19.27 11.25
N ASP A 516 -0.69 -19.40 12.51
CA ASP A 516 -2.06 -19.56 12.96
C ASP A 516 -2.77 -18.20 13.16
N VAL A 517 -4.06 -18.24 13.50
CA VAL A 517 -4.87 -17.04 13.76
C VAL A 517 -4.26 -16.17 14.85
N SER A 518 -3.69 -16.78 15.90
CA SER A 518 -3.08 -16.06 17.02
C SER A 518 -1.78 -15.37 16.63
N ASP A 519 -0.97 -15.99 15.77
CA ASP A 519 0.25 -15.40 15.22
C ASP A 519 -0.07 -14.16 14.35
N LEU A 520 -1.13 -14.26 13.53
CA LEU A 520 -1.58 -13.16 12.67
C LEU A 520 -2.19 -12.02 13.48
N ALA A 521 -2.99 -12.32 14.49
CA ALA A 521 -3.55 -11.31 15.40
C ALA A 521 -2.45 -10.57 16.18
N ALA A 522 -1.39 -11.29 16.58
CA ALA A 522 -0.24 -10.77 17.30
C ALA A 522 0.94 -10.34 16.41
N LEU A 523 0.70 -10.12 15.10
CA LEU A 523 1.76 -9.76 14.16
C LEU A 523 2.54 -8.53 14.65
N PRO A 524 3.88 -8.61 14.86
CA PRO A 524 4.66 -7.51 15.39
C PRO A 524 4.65 -6.28 14.48
N ARG A 525 4.68 -5.08 15.06
CA ARG A 525 4.91 -3.85 14.28
C ARG A 525 6.17 -3.96 13.44
N GLY A 526 6.12 -3.48 12.22
CA GLY A 526 7.21 -3.59 11.28
C GLY A 526 7.25 -4.92 10.52
N ARG A 527 6.25 -5.80 10.70
CA ARG A 527 6.04 -7.00 9.89
C ARG A 527 4.72 -6.92 9.15
N ALA A 528 4.69 -7.52 7.96
CA ALA A 528 3.49 -7.70 7.16
C ALA A 528 3.57 -9.01 6.38
N VAL A 529 2.43 -9.49 5.93
CA VAL A 529 2.33 -10.63 5.02
C VAL A 529 1.85 -10.14 3.66
N VAL A 530 2.60 -10.46 2.62
CA VAL A 530 2.27 -10.13 1.22
C VAL A 530 1.76 -11.37 0.52
N PHE A 531 0.61 -11.23 -0.12
CA PHE A 531 0.01 -12.22 -1.02
C PHE A 531 0.05 -11.65 -2.43
N ALA A 532 0.90 -12.18 -3.27
CA ALA A 532 1.00 -11.80 -4.67
C ALA A 532 0.43 -12.90 -5.57
N SER A 533 -0.28 -12.52 -6.62
CA SER A 533 -0.84 -13.48 -7.57
C SER A 533 0.28 -14.34 -8.19
N GLY A 534 0.12 -15.66 -8.12
CA GLY A 534 1.09 -16.62 -8.65
C GLY A 534 2.30 -16.93 -7.75
N ALA A 535 2.34 -16.40 -6.50
CA ALA A 535 3.40 -16.66 -5.55
C ALA A 535 2.86 -17.13 -4.18
N PRO A 536 3.63 -17.92 -3.42
CA PRO A 536 3.32 -18.21 -2.04
C PRO A 536 3.35 -16.94 -1.18
N ALA A 537 2.53 -16.91 -0.12
CA ALA A 537 2.53 -15.82 0.84
C ALA A 537 3.94 -15.58 1.41
N THR A 538 4.32 -14.32 1.55
CA THR A 538 5.68 -13.91 1.93
C THR A 538 5.67 -13.02 3.16
N MET A 539 6.46 -13.36 4.18
CA MET A 539 6.71 -12.49 5.33
C MET A 539 7.69 -11.39 4.96
N VAL A 540 7.35 -10.14 5.28
CA VAL A 540 8.13 -8.97 4.93
C VAL A 540 8.33 -8.03 6.12
N GLN A 541 9.35 -7.19 6.01
CA GLN A 541 9.59 -6.06 6.91
C GLN A 541 9.09 -4.78 6.25
N THR A 542 8.22 -4.04 6.92
CA THR A 542 7.71 -2.76 6.44
C THR A 542 8.81 -1.68 6.45
N ILE A 543 8.68 -0.68 5.60
CA ILE A 543 9.68 0.38 5.45
C ILE A 543 9.00 1.72 5.72
N PRO A 544 9.08 2.24 6.95
CA PRO A 544 8.61 3.57 7.23
C PRO A 544 9.41 4.61 6.41
N TRP A 545 8.73 5.64 5.92
CA TRP A 545 9.33 6.69 5.08
C TRP A 545 10.62 7.29 5.66
N TYR A 546 10.70 7.41 7.01
CA TYR A 546 11.87 7.97 7.70
C TYR A 546 13.13 7.08 7.66
N THR A 547 13.01 5.84 7.17
CA THR A 547 14.13 4.93 6.88
C THR A 547 14.37 4.75 5.38
N GLY A 548 13.56 5.38 4.53
CA GLY A 548 13.61 5.31 3.09
C GLY A 548 14.50 6.40 2.46
N PRO A 549 14.66 6.37 1.12
CA PRO A 549 15.47 7.34 0.39
C PRO A 549 14.91 8.77 0.49
N ASP A 550 13.61 8.93 0.60
CA ASP A 550 12.92 10.23 0.61
C ASP A 550 12.84 10.88 2.00
N ALA A 551 13.48 10.27 3.02
CA ALA A 551 13.38 10.71 4.41
C ALA A 551 13.72 12.20 4.61
N ALA A 552 14.74 12.70 3.93
CA ALA A 552 15.14 14.11 4.02
C ALA A 552 14.08 15.04 3.40
N ALA A 553 13.55 14.70 2.23
CA ALA A 553 12.54 15.47 1.53
C ALA A 553 11.22 15.51 2.30
N VAL A 554 10.79 14.38 2.87
CA VAL A 554 9.58 14.31 3.72
C VAL A 554 9.75 15.12 4.99
N LYS A 555 10.93 15.07 5.65
CA LYS A 555 11.21 15.93 6.81
C LYS A 555 11.14 17.42 6.47
N ALA A 556 11.65 17.82 5.31
CA ALA A 556 11.55 19.20 4.84
C ALA A 556 10.08 19.60 4.57
N SER A 557 9.27 18.71 3.99
CA SER A 557 7.83 18.93 3.80
C SER A 557 7.11 19.12 5.14
N LEU A 558 7.34 18.23 6.10
CA LEU A 558 6.76 18.31 7.45
C LEU A 558 7.17 19.60 8.16
N ALA A 559 8.45 20.01 8.07
CA ALA A 559 8.91 21.27 8.66
C ALA A 559 8.19 22.49 8.08
N LYS A 560 7.79 22.42 6.80
CA LYS A 560 7.07 23.50 6.11
C LYS A 560 5.57 23.52 6.38
N TYR A 561 4.93 22.33 6.50
CA TYR A 561 3.47 22.22 6.48
C TYR A 561 2.83 21.66 7.76
N ASP A 562 3.59 20.94 8.61
CA ASP A 562 3.05 20.42 9.88
C ASP A 562 3.09 21.52 10.95
N PRO A 563 1.91 21.98 11.46
CA PRO A 563 1.85 23.02 12.49
C PRO A 563 2.58 22.67 13.77
N ALA A 564 2.62 21.38 14.15
CA ALA A 564 3.33 20.95 15.34
C ALA A 564 4.85 21.17 15.20
N GLN A 565 5.40 20.94 14.02
CA GLN A 565 6.81 21.20 13.76
C GLN A 565 7.12 22.69 13.57
N GLN A 566 6.18 23.45 12.99
CA GLN A 566 6.31 24.91 12.89
C GLN A 566 6.36 25.56 14.27
N LEU A 567 5.49 25.15 15.20
CA LEU A 567 5.49 25.63 16.58
C LEU A 567 6.79 25.26 17.33
N ALA A 568 7.30 24.05 17.10
CA ALA A 568 8.55 23.59 17.73
C ALA A 568 9.77 24.38 17.21
N ASN A 569 9.76 24.77 15.93
CA ASN A 569 10.85 25.52 15.29
C ASN A 569 10.74 27.05 15.50
N GLY A 570 9.54 27.59 15.72
CA GLY A 570 9.29 29.02 15.92
C GLY A 570 9.35 29.49 17.39
N GLY A 571 9.52 28.56 18.32
CA GLY A 571 9.64 28.81 19.77
C GLY A 571 11.10 28.83 20.27
N ALA A 572 12.09 28.94 19.37
CA ALA A 572 13.51 29.05 19.73
C ALA A 572 14.03 30.48 19.55
#